data_c338286f06de56c987c236e13307a1fc
#
_entry.id   c338286f06de56c987c236e13307a1fc
#
_cell.length_a   1.000
_cell.length_b   1.000
_cell.length_c   1.000
_cell.angle_alpha   90.00
_cell.angle_beta   90.00
_cell.angle_gamma   90.00
#
_symmetry.space_group_name_H-M   'P 1'
#
loop_
_entity.id
_entity.type
_entity.pdbx_description
1 polymer ?
#
loop_
_entity_poly.entity_id
_entity_poly.type
_entity_poly.pdbx_seq_one_letter_code
_entity_poly.pdbx_strand_id
1 'polypeptide(L)'
;MAVPGDPPNGTPDGTGGGDDDFRSDDFPSDEYRSVVFDEDFVRAARLQEYSAQERMGEHARAVRSRSIWSGGSAPRTSTPGRGARQGMLLVLLIATAFAVAVYMGLRNPYVPPPGGPAQALTSTVVPLAPTTAVPGGLPPELFAESPAADYRVGAAGITLPAVRRTHHFTDVQVVTALSIAKDYLVQSSLDPDVLAGSATRPVRVLLDPDQLAQFDRSMTSPSGDGRHAATGWLVRFDPATAVMADSRVRVSGTLAFEEVAQDVLEVTTDHTFVYAVRPATGAPAAAAGASLFTVRRELRLRFDRDDLSARRLELASAYVMAGPQDCSADPAGGFRPLLAGAGPTTVGPAASDPYASGHPRRSAGLCGVLAPSATPGAPVSPAP
;
A
#
# COMPACT_ATOMS: atom_id res chain seq x y z
N MET A 1 -35.53 0.48 56.71
CA MET A 1 -35.67 1.87 57.18
C MET A 1 -34.89 2.75 56.26
N ALA A 2 -35.62 3.38 55.53
CA ALA A 2 -35.86 4.74 55.06
C ALA A 2 -35.00 5.16 53.86
N VAL A 3 -35.64 5.24 52.75
CA VAL A 3 -35.49 6.11 51.56
C VAL A 3 -36.28 7.41 51.94
N PRO A 4 -36.22 8.58 51.34
CA PRO A 4 -35.71 9.04 50.04
C PRO A 4 -35.22 10.51 50.01
N GLY A 5 -34.95 11.08 48.87
CA GLY A 5 -34.97 12.52 48.63
C GLY A 5 -34.38 13.00 47.32
N ASP A 6 -35.19 13.11 46.31
CA ASP A 6 -35.07 13.94 45.08
C ASP A 6 -35.84 15.25 45.26
N PRO A 7 -35.83 16.18 44.28
CA PRO A 7 -34.94 17.27 43.91
C PRO A 7 -35.52 18.66 44.32
N PRO A 8 -35.11 19.82 43.78
CA PRO A 8 -35.84 20.46 42.71
C PRO A 8 -35.07 21.36 41.74
N ASN A 9 -35.67 21.51 40.58
CA ASN A 9 -35.68 22.54 39.56
C ASN A 9 -35.74 23.99 40.10
N GLY A 10 -35.15 24.92 39.36
CA GLY A 10 -35.43 26.35 39.49
C GLY A 10 -34.59 27.24 38.59
N THR A 11 -35.13 27.59 37.42
CA THR A 11 -34.82 28.85 36.72
C THR A 11 -35.55 30.00 37.46
N PRO A 12 -35.02 31.25 37.47
CA PRO A 12 -35.53 32.25 36.55
C PRO A 12 -34.56 33.32 36.00
N ASP A 13 -35.05 34.01 34.97
CA ASP A 13 -34.68 35.23 34.32
C ASP A 13 -34.14 36.39 35.16
N GLY A 14 -33.38 37.31 34.51
CA GLY A 14 -33.20 38.66 34.95
C GLY A 14 -32.01 39.44 34.33
N THR A 15 -32.25 40.08 33.22
CA THR A 15 -31.76 41.42 32.74
C THR A 15 -30.73 42.21 33.53
N GLY A 16 -29.73 42.81 32.82
CA GLY A 16 -29.16 44.08 33.23
C GLY A 16 -27.68 44.28 32.84
N GLY A 17 -27.43 45.06 31.89
CA GLY A 17 -26.45 45.90 31.33
C GLY A 17 -25.19 46.28 32.14
N GLY A 18 -24.14 46.62 31.40
CA GLY A 18 -22.96 47.31 31.88
C GLY A 18 -21.76 47.09 30.98
N ASP A 19 -21.45 48.10 30.21
CA ASP A 19 -20.26 48.30 29.37
C ASP A 19 -18.98 48.09 30.20
N ASP A 20 -17.97 47.48 29.60
CA ASP A 20 -16.59 47.99 29.67
C ASP A 20 -15.69 47.28 28.61
N ASP A 21 -15.00 48.11 27.88
CA ASP A 21 -13.94 47.88 26.91
C ASP A 21 -12.80 46.97 27.43
N PHE A 22 -12.43 45.94 26.69
CA PHE A 22 -11.02 45.55 26.54
C PHE A 22 -10.74 44.94 25.14
N ARG A 23 -9.94 45.65 24.43
CA ARG A 23 -9.31 45.42 23.15
C ARG A 23 -8.37 44.20 23.26
N SER A 24 -8.51 43.21 22.42
CA SER A 24 -7.46 42.24 22.13
C SER A 24 -7.62 41.71 20.71
N ASP A 25 -6.60 41.89 19.99
CA ASP A 25 -6.17 41.57 18.66
C ASP A 25 -6.85 40.41 17.90
N ASP A 26 -7.24 40.77 16.69
CA ASP A 26 -7.65 39.96 15.56
C ASP A 26 -6.62 38.88 15.17
N PHE A 27 -7.07 37.60 15.18
CA PHE A 27 -6.61 36.59 14.25
C PHE A 27 -7.81 36.11 13.46
N PRO A 28 -7.79 36.17 12.11
CA PRO A 28 -8.87 35.64 11.30
C PRO A 28 -8.79 34.11 11.27
N SER A 29 -9.75 33.44 11.88
CA SER A 29 -10.07 32.05 11.64
C SER A 29 -10.71 31.91 10.27
N ASP A 30 -9.99 31.32 9.32
CA ASP A 30 -10.51 30.93 8.02
C ASP A 30 -11.61 29.87 8.20
N GLU A 31 -12.85 30.32 8.24
CA GLU A 31 -14.01 29.49 8.04
C GLU A 31 -14.01 28.97 6.59
N TYR A 32 -13.71 27.70 6.42
CA TYR A 32 -14.06 26.98 5.20
C TYR A 32 -15.59 26.88 5.10
N ARG A 33 -16.20 27.91 4.53
CA ARG A 33 -17.56 27.83 4.02
C ARG A 33 -17.58 26.80 2.89
N SER A 34 -18.29 25.70 3.08
CA SER A 34 -18.64 24.79 2.00
C SER A 34 -19.32 25.58 0.89
N VAL A 35 -18.65 25.70 -0.24
CA VAL A 35 -19.24 26.33 -1.44
C VAL A 35 -20.25 25.34 -2.00
N VAL A 36 -21.53 25.62 -1.81
CA VAL A 36 -22.63 24.88 -2.43
C VAL A 36 -22.72 25.38 -3.88
N PHE A 37 -22.42 24.52 -4.84
CA PHE A 37 -22.61 24.79 -6.26
C PHE A 37 -24.09 24.58 -6.58
N ASP A 38 -24.88 25.64 -6.52
CA ASP A 38 -26.27 25.64 -6.97
C ASP A 38 -26.42 26.14 -8.44
N GLU A 39 -27.59 25.95 -9.02
CA GLU A 39 -27.85 26.34 -10.41
C GLU A 39 -27.67 27.85 -10.68
N ASP A 40 -27.82 28.69 -9.67
CA ASP A 40 -27.64 30.13 -9.78
C ASP A 40 -26.16 30.52 -9.85
N PHE A 41 -25.28 29.76 -9.18
CA PHE A 41 -23.82 29.90 -9.29
C PHE A 41 -23.35 29.57 -10.73
N VAL A 42 -23.88 28.49 -11.32
CA VAL A 42 -23.53 28.07 -12.69
C VAL A 42 -24.03 29.11 -13.71
N ARG A 43 -25.18 29.74 -13.47
CA ARG A 43 -25.75 30.78 -14.34
C ARG A 43 -25.01 32.11 -14.21
N ALA A 44 -24.41 32.40 -13.07
CA ALA A 44 -23.58 33.59 -12.84
C ALA A 44 -22.18 33.48 -13.43
N ALA A 45 -21.65 32.25 -13.58
CA ALA A 45 -20.39 31.96 -14.25
C ALA A 45 -20.61 32.08 -15.78
N ARG A 46 -20.34 33.25 -16.34
CA ARG A 46 -20.32 33.45 -17.80
C ARG A 46 -19.10 32.74 -18.39
N LEU A 47 -19.15 31.43 -18.53
CA LEU A 47 -18.20 30.64 -19.30
C LEU A 47 -18.53 30.83 -20.79
N GLN A 48 -17.88 31.77 -21.43
CA GLN A 48 -17.84 31.84 -22.89
C GLN A 48 -16.86 30.78 -23.38
N GLU A 49 -17.38 29.66 -23.86
CA GLU A 49 -16.60 28.69 -24.60
C GLU A 49 -16.32 29.26 -26.01
N TYR A 50 -15.07 29.71 -26.20
CA TYR A 50 -14.60 30.08 -27.54
C TYR A 50 -14.28 28.79 -28.32
N SER A 51 -14.83 28.70 -29.54
CA SER A 51 -14.50 27.58 -30.45
C SER A 51 -13.01 27.58 -30.82
N ALA A 52 -12.46 26.39 -31.17
CA ALA A 52 -11.08 26.27 -31.58
C ALA A 52 -10.70 27.19 -32.76
N GLN A 53 -11.64 27.57 -33.60
CA GLN A 53 -11.46 28.50 -34.70
C GLN A 53 -11.34 29.97 -34.27
N GLU A 54 -12.04 30.38 -33.22
CA GLU A 54 -11.95 31.73 -32.66
C GLU A 54 -10.62 31.98 -31.95
N ARG A 55 -10.07 30.92 -31.26
CA ARG A 55 -8.73 31.00 -30.63
C ARG A 55 -7.59 31.15 -31.67
N MET A 56 -7.77 30.64 -32.87
CA MET A 56 -6.81 30.83 -33.96
C MET A 56 -6.90 32.19 -34.63
N GLY A 57 -8.04 32.89 -34.56
CA GLY A 57 -8.25 34.19 -35.14
C GLY A 57 -7.62 35.38 -34.38
N GLU A 58 -7.52 35.28 -33.04
CA GLU A 58 -6.98 36.37 -32.21
C GLU A 58 -5.44 36.44 -32.16
N HIS A 59 -4.74 35.37 -32.47
CA HIS A 59 -3.26 35.37 -32.48
C HIS A 59 -2.64 35.75 -33.81
N ALA A 60 -3.43 36.12 -34.83
CA ALA A 60 -2.94 36.47 -36.16
C ALA A 60 -2.63 37.97 -36.34
N ARG A 61 -2.53 38.76 -35.25
CA ARG A 61 -2.24 40.20 -35.35
C ARG A 61 -0.89 40.56 -34.75
N ALA A 62 0.20 40.11 -35.30
CA ALA A 62 1.49 40.74 -35.05
C ALA A 62 2.64 40.28 -35.94
N VAL A 63 2.40 39.89 -37.18
CA VAL A 63 3.51 39.81 -38.16
C VAL A 63 3.12 40.54 -39.43
N ARG A 64 3.47 41.81 -39.48
CA ARG A 64 3.56 42.53 -40.79
C ARG A 64 4.73 41.92 -41.55
N SER A 65 4.45 40.98 -42.42
CA SER A 65 5.38 40.59 -43.49
C SER A 65 5.53 41.78 -44.42
N ARG A 66 6.71 42.43 -44.35
CA ARG A 66 7.10 43.34 -45.39
C ARG A 66 7.37 42.51 -46.64
N SER A 67 6.50 42.61 -47.61
CA SER A 67 6.72 42.17 -48.96
C SER A 67 7.95 42.87 -49.53
N ILE A 68 9.02 42.12 -49.78
CA ILE A 68 10.20 42.56 -50.50
C ILE A 68 10.05 42.02 -51.92
N TRP A 69 9.15 42.60 -52.69
CA TRP A 69 9.19 42.50 -54.15
C TRP A 69 8.47 43.71 -54.77
N SER A 70 9.27 44.68 -55.07
CA SER A 70 8.98 45.57 -56.23
C SER A 70 10.32 46.19 -56.63
N GLY A 71 10.59 46.05 -57.88
CA GLY A 71 11.81 46.20 -58.60
C GLY A 71 12.35 47.65 -58.70
N GLY A 72 13.57 47.72 -59.20
CA GLY A 72 14.20 48.98 -59.66
C GLY A 72 15.71 48.93 -59.50
N SER A 73 16.37 48.57 -60.55
CA SER A 73 17.71 48.91 -61.05
C SER A 73 18.58 49.89 -60.25
N ALA A 74 19.78 49.48 -59.87
CA ALA A 74 21.06 50.13 -60.20
C ALA A 74 22.17 49.44 -59.39
N PRO A 75 23.37 49.22 -59.99
CA PRO A 75 24.51 48.59 -59.28
C PRO A 75 25.24 49.63 -58.44
N ARG A 76 25.18 49.45 -57.14
CA ARG A 76 26.12 50.14 -56.21
C ARG A 76 27.02 49.11 -55.58
N THR A 77 28.29 49.25 -56.00
CA THR A 77 29.45 48.69 -55.29
C THR A 77 29.37 49.06 -53.82
N SER A 78 28.97 48.13 -52.99
CA SER A 78 29.02 48.30 -51.52
C SER A 78 30.11 47.38 -50.95
N THR A 79 31.13 48.00 -50.47
CA THR A 79 32.13 47.53 -49.49
C THR A 79 31.48 46.55 -48.50
N PRO A 80 32.15 45.45 -48.08
CA PRO A 80 31.59 44.49 -47.12
C PRO A 80 31.44 45.21 -45.77
N GLY A 81 30.24 45.75 -45.57
CA GLY A 81 29.87 46.55 -44.41
C GLY A 81 29.69 45.69 -43.17
N ARG A 82 29.92 46.31 -42.02
CA ARG A 82 29.81 45.81 -40.63
C ARG A 82 28.61 44.91 -40.34
N GLY A 83 27.53 44.95 -41.13
CA GLY A 83 26.32 44.11 -41.00
C GLY A 83 26.54 42.62 -41.29
N ALA A 84 27.41 42.30 -42.25
CA ALA A 84 27.68 40.89 -42.55
C ALA A 84 28.49 40.20 -41.45
N ARG A 85 29.41 40.94 -40.81
CA ARG A 85 30.16 40.44 -39.63
C ARG A 85 29.29 40.25 -38.40
N GLN A 86 28.29 41.15 -38.16
CA GLN A 86 27.31 40.98 -37.10
C GLN A 86 26.39 39.79 -37.29
N GLY A 87 25.90 39.54 -38.54
CA GLY A 87 25.11 38.37 -38.85
C GLY A 87 25.89 37.07 -38.65
N MET A 88 27.17 37.03 -39.09
CA MET A 88 28.04 35.88 -38.92
C MET A 88 28.37 35.59 -37.43
N LEU A 89 28.56 36.65 -36.64
CA LEU A 89 28.77 36.55 -35.15
C LEU A 89 27.51 35.98 -34.47
N LEU A 90 26.31 36.39 -34.88
CA LEU A 90 25.06 35.93 -34.30
C LEU A 90 24.81 34.44 -34.65
N VAL A 91 25.09 34.02 -35.88
CA VAL A 91 25.01 32.61 -36.29
C VAL A 91 26.01 31.76 -35.52
N LEU A 92 27.24 32.24 -35.35
CA LEU A 92 28.27 31.54 -34.58
C LEU A 92 27.87 31.41 -33.10
N LEU A 93 27.28 32.45 -32.50
CA LEU A 93 26.81 32.41 -31.13
C LEU A 93 25.66 31.43 -30.93
N ILE A 94 24.71 31.37 -31.85
CA ILE A 94 23.61 30.39 -31.84
C ILE A 94 24.17 28.97 -32.01
N ALA A 95 25.10 28.76 -32.95
CA ALA A 95 25.73 27.46 -33.16
C ALA A 95 26.52 27.00 -31.93
N THR A 96 27.22 27.93 -31.26
CA THR A 96 27.97 27.64 -30.03
C THR A 96 27.02 27.33 -28.87
N ALA A 97 25.93 28.09 -28.71
CA ALA A 97 24.90 27.84 -27.68
C ALA A 97 24.23 26.45 -27.92
N PHE A 98 23.93 26.11 -29.15
CA PHE A 98 23.38 24.81 -29.51
C PHE A 98 24.38 23.66 -29.22
N ALA A 99 25.66 23.84 -29.59
CA ALA A 99 26.70 22.85 -29.31
C ALA A 99 26.90 22.65 -27.79
N VAL A 100 26.85 23.74 -27.01
CA VAL A 100 26.90 23.67 -25.53
C VAL A 100 25.67 22.99 -24.97
N ALA A 101 24.48 23.28 -25.48
CA ALA A 101 23.25 22.63 -25.04
C ALA A 101 23.25 21.11 -25.33
N VAL A 102 23.70 20.72 -26.53
CA VAL A 102 23.86 19.30 -26.90
C VAL A 102 24.94 18.64 -26.03
N TYR A 103 26.09 19.29 -25.84
CA TYR A 103 27.15 18.76 -24.99
C TYR A 103 26.70 18.59 -23.52
N MET A 104 25.96 19.57 -22.97
CA MET A 104 25.39 19.49 -21.63
C MET A 104 24.33 18.37 -21.55
N GLY A 105 23.48 18.22 -22.59
CA GLY A 105 22.48 17.16 -22.64
C GLY A 105 23.09 15.75 -22.73
N LEU A 106 24.25 15.61 -23.40
CA LEU A 106 24.99 14.35 -23.48
C LEU A 106 25.79 14.03 -22.21
N ARG A 107 26.30 15.04 -21.53
CA ARG A 107 27.10 14.88 -20.29
C ARG A 107 26.28 14.80 -19.02
N ASN A 108 25.12 15.45 -19.01
CA ASN A 108 24.13 15.36 -17.91
C ASN A 108 22.86 14.73 -18.54
N PRO A 109 22.80 13.39 -18.70
CA PRO A 109 21.53 12.77 -19.07
C PRO A 109 20.49 13.21 -18.05
N TYR A 110 19.32 13.61 -18.55
CA TYR A 110 18.17 13.95 -17.69
C TYR A 110 17.95 12.78 -16.74
N VAL A 111 18.35 12.96 -15.49
CA VAL A 111 17.93 12.07 -14.41
C VAL A 111 16.52 12.52 -14.11
N PRO A 112 15.49 11.68 -14.37
CA PRO A 112 14.15 11.99 -13.93
C PRO A 112 14.21 12.37 -12.45
N PRO A 113 13.40 13.34 -11.98
CA PRO A 113 13.31 13.58 -10.55
C PRO A 113 13.03 12.25 -9.86
N PRO A 114 13.66 11.98 -8.69
CA PRO A 114 13.40 10.76 -7.94
C PRO A 114 11.89 10.55 -7.85
N GLY A 115 11.44 9.30 -8.00
CA GLY A 115 10.03 8.93 -7.92
C GLY A 115 9.39 9.67 -6.73
N GLY A 116 8.12 10.05 -6.87
CA GLY A 116 7.43 10.76 -5.79
C GLY A 116 7.57 9.99 -4.47
N PRO A 117 7.39 10.66 -3.32
CA PRO A 117 7.55 10.01 -2.01
C PRO A 117 6.72 8.73 -1.95
N ALA A 118 7.29 7.66 -1.38
CA ALA A 118 6.63 6.37 -1.24
C ALA A 118 5.27 6.54 -0.56
N GLN A 119 4.27 5.83 -1.07
CA GLN A 119 2.92 5.89 -0.50
C GLN A 119 2.89 5.19 0.85
N ALA A 120 2.12 5.76 1.79
CA ALA A 120 1.89 5.09 3.06
C ALA A 120 1.12 3.79 2.84
N LEU A 121 1.54 2.70 3.53
CA LEU A 121 0.82 1.44 3.53
C LEU A 121 -0.64 1.62 3.90
N THR A 122 -1.52 1.02 3.10
CA THR A 122 -2.92 0.79 3.46
C THR A 122 -3.12 -0.70 3.75
N SER A 123 -3.56 -1.05 4.95
CA SER A 123 -3.72 -2.45 5.37
C SER A 123 -5.13 -2.76 5.86
N THR A 124 -5.60 -3.96 5.52
CA THR A 124 -6.84 -4.53 6.06
C THR A 124 -6.50 -5.91 6.63
N VAL A 125 -6.75 -6.11 7.91
CA VAL A 125 -6.52 -7.38 8.60
C VAL A 125 -7.85 -7.92 9.09
N VAL A 126 -8.24 -9.10 8.61
CA VAL A 126 -9.52 -9.73 8.88
C VAL A 126 -9.28 -11.00 9.70
N PRO A 127 -9.62 -11.05 10.99
CA PRO A 127 -9.62 -12.28 11.76
C PRO A 127 -10.74 -13.19 11.26
N LEU A 128 -10.48 -14.51 11.23
CA LEU A 128 -11.43 -15.54 10.83
C LEU A 128 -11.81 -16.38 12.05
N ALA A 129 -13.06 -16.26 12.49
CA ALA A 129 -13.59 -17.03 13.60
C ALA A 129 -13.96 -18.45 13.18
N PRO A 130 -13.66 -19.50 13.96
CA PRO A 130 -14.02 -20.86 13.64
C PRO A 130 -15.52 -21.11 13.88
N THR A 131 -16.12 -21.96 13.03
CA THR A 131 -17.52 -22.43 13.19
C THR A 131 -17.65 -23.70 13.99
N THR A 132 -16.55 -24.41 14.19
CA THR A 132 -16.45 -25.66 14.96
C THR A 132 -15.31 -25.58 15.96
N ALA A 133 -15.22 -26.54 16.85
CA ALA A 133 -14.06 -26.63 17.74
C ALA A 133 -12.76 -26.75 16.93
N VAL A 134 -11.72 -26.05 17.34
CA VAL A 134 -10.42 -26.05 16.67
C VAL A 134 -9.77 -27.43 16.89
N PRO A 135 -9.39 -28.15 15.82
CA PRO A 135 -8.73 -29.42 15.90
C PRO A 135 -7.35 -29.32 16.56
N GLY A 136 -7.00 -30.39 17.27
CA GLY A 136 -5.65 -30.53 17.87
C GLY A 136 -5.06 -31.88 17.53
N GLY A 137 -3.72 -31.91 17.39
CA GLY A 137 -3.02 -33.14 17.07
C GLY A 137 -1.53 -32.95 16.84
N LEU A 138 -0.88 -33.94 16.25
CA LEU A 138 0.51 -33.83 15.82
C LEU A 138 0.60 -32.99 14.52
N PRO A 139 1.56 -32.09 14.38
CA PRO A 139 1.66 -31.24 13.20
C PRO A 139 1.66 -32.00 11.86
N PRO A 140 2.35 -33.13 11.68
CA PRO A 140 2.32 -33.87 10.42
C PRO A 140 0.93 -34.41 10.06
N GLU A 141 0.14 -34.87 11.05
CA GLU A 141 -1.21 -35.39 10.87
C GLU A 141 -2.15 -34.26 10.50
N LEU A 142 -2.11 -33.16 11.26
CA LEU A 142 -2.91 -31.97 10.98
C LEU A 142 -2.68 -31.41 9.57
N PHE A 143 -1.42 -31.35 9.12
CA PHE A 143 -1.12 -30.92 7.75
C PHE A 143 -1.64 -31.89 6.71
N ALA A 144 -1.52 -33.20 6.94
CA ALA A 144 -1.98 -34.23 6.01
C ALA A 144 -3.52 -34.21 5.83
N GLU A 145 -4.25 -33.83 6.90
CA GLU A 145 -5.72 -33.76 6.93
C GLU A 145 -6.26 -32.36 6.55
N SER A 146 -5.37 -31.42 6.21
CA SER A 146 -5.74 -30.05 5.86
C SER A 146 -5.66 -29.78 4.37
N PRO A 147 -6.30 -28.71 3.85
CA PRO A 147 -6.11 -28.25 2.48
C PRO A 147 -4.64 -27.93 2.12
N ALA A 148 -3.76 -27.76 3.13
CA ALA A 148 -2.34 -27.52 2.93
C ALA A 148 -1.49 -28.80 2.80
N ALA A 149 -2.11 -29.99 2.67
CA ALA A 149 -1.39 -31.25 2.56
C ALA A 149 -0.32 -31.24 1.45
N ASP A 150 -0.70 -30.69 0.29
CA ASP A 150 0.15 -30.62 -0.91
C ASP A 150 1.00 -29.35 -0.99
N TYR A 151 0.90 -28.45 0.00
CA TYR A 151 1.67 -27.20 0.00
C TYR A 151 3.15 -27.47 0.25
N ARG A 152 4.00 -26.68 -0.41
CA ARG A 152 5.45 -26.81 -0.22
C ARG A 152 5.86 -26.19 1.11
N VAL A 153 7.01 -26.65 1.64
CA VAL A 153 7.55 -26.16 2.90
C VAL A 153 8.37 -24.88 2.69
N GLY A 154 8.07 -23.85 3.46
CA GLY A 154 8.87 -22.63 3.53
C GLY A 154 9.02 -21.90 2.19
N ALA A 155 10.18 -21.34 1.94
CA ALA A 155 10.48 -20.55 0.73
C ALA A 155 10.31 -21.30 -0.60
N ALA A 156 10.27 -22.64 -0.57
CA ALA A 156 9.99 -23.45 -1.77
C ALA A 156 8.55 -23.31 -2.26
N GLY A 157 7.62 -22.88 -1.39
CA GLY A 157 6.24 -22.58 -1.76
C GLY A 157 6.05 -21.21 -2.45
N ILE A 158 7.07 -20.37 -2.45
CA ILE A 158 7.06 -19.06 -3.12
C ILE A 158 7.74 -19.20 -4.47
N THR A 159 6.96 -19.46 -5.52
CA THR A 159 7.45 -19.68 -6.88
C THR A 159 7.39 -18.39 -7.69
N LEU A 160 8.52 -18.06 -8.36
CA LEU A 160 8.57 -16.89 -9.23
C LEU A 160 7.89 -17.20 -10.57
N PRO A 161 7.17 -16.23 -11.17
CA PRO A 161 6.58 -16.38 -12.50
C PRO A 161 7.67 -16.34 -13.57
N ALA A 162 7.29 -16.71 -14.79
CA ALA A 162 8.16 -16.55 -15.96
C ALA A 162 8.47 -15.07 -16.18
N VAL A 163 9.76 -14.74 -16.23
CA VAL A 163 10.24 -13.37 -16.36
C VAL A 163 10.13 -12.91 -17.82
N ARG A 164 9.71 -11.66 -18.00
CA ARG A 164 9.72 -10.93 -19.27
C ARG A 164 9.95 -9.45 -18.99
N ARG A 165 10.67 -8.79 -19.90
CA ARG A 165 10.78 -7.33 -19.84
C ARG A 165 9.41 -6.68 -20.01
N THR A 166 9.24 -5.49 -19.43
CA THR A 166 8.12 -4.61 -19.67
C THR A 166 8.55 -3.48 -20.60
N HIS A 167 7.73 -2.45 -20.76
CA HIS A 167 8.07 -1.36 -21.66
C HIS A 167 9.30 -0.57 -21.19
N HIS A 168 9.40 -0.31 -19.88
CA HIS A 168 10.47 0.52 -19.30
C HIS A 168 11.39 -0.24 -18.32
N PHE A 169 11.11 -1.52 -18.01
CA PHE A 169 11.95 -2.35 -17.14
C PHE A 169 12.52 -3.54 -17.88
N THR A 170 13.83 -3.72 -17.77
CA THR A 170 14.56 -4.85 -18.34
C THR A 170 14.24 -6.16 -17.62
N ASP A 171 14.54 -7.31 -18.26
CA ASP A 171 14.41 -8.64 -17.62
C ASP A 171 15.16 -8.71 -16.30
N VAL A 172 16.37 -8.12 -16.22
CA VAL A 172 17.20 -8.10 -15.00
C VAL A 172 16.50 -7.31 -13.89
N GLN A 173 15.90 -6.17 -14.19
CA GLN A 173 15.15 -5.37 -13.21
C GLN A 173 13.92 -6.12 -12.73
N VAL A 174 13.17 -6.78 -13.60
CA VAL A 174 12.02 -7.62 -13.22
C VAL A 174 12.44 -8.78 -12.33
N VAL A 175 13.54 -9.50 -12.68
CA VAL A 175 14.10 -10.56 -11.81
C VAL A 175 14.46 -10.01 -10.43
N THR A 176 15.08 -8.83 -10.40
CA THR A 176 15.49 -8.18 -9.14
C THR A 176 14.25 -7.86 -8.28
N ALA A 177 13.20 -7.26 -8.85
CA ALA A 177 11.96 -6.96 -8.15
C ALA A 177 11.31 -8.23 -7.58
N LEU A 178 11.18 -9.29 -8.40
CA LEU A 178 10.62 -10.56 -7.97
C LEU A 178 11.46 -11.23 -6.86
N SER A 179 12.79 -11.11 -6.92
CA SER A 179 13.68 -11.62 -5.89
C SER A 179 13.50 -10.87 -4.56
N ILE A 180 13.43 -9.52 -4.61
CA ILE A 180 13.18 -8.70 -3.41
C ILE A 180 11.79 -9.00 -2.83
N ALA A 181 10.76 -9.14 -3.69
CA ALA A 181 9.41 -9.53 -3.26
C ALA A 181 9.41 -10.90 -2.54
N LYS A 182 10.14 -11.89 -3.08
CA LYS A 182 10.30 -13.18 -2.43
C LYS A 182 11.06 -13.08 -1.11
N ASP A 183 12.14 -12.30 -1.06
CA ASP A 183 12.91 -12.06 0.16
C ASP A 183 12.01 -11.44 1.24
N TYR A 184 11.17 -10.45 0.86
CA TYR A 184 10.22 -9.84 1.77
C TYR A 184 9.19 -10.85 2.30
N LEU A 185 8.60 -11.69 1.44
CA LEU A 185 7.68 -12.74 1.88
C LEU A 185 8.33 -13.72 2.85
N VAL A 186 9.59 -14.12 2.59
CA VAL A 186 10.35 -15.01 3.47
C VAL A 186 10.61 -14.34 4.81
N GLN A 187 11.15 -13.13 4.83
CA GLN A 187 11.47 -12.43 6.07
C GLN A 187 10.22 -12.08 6.88
N SER A 188 9.14 -11.65 6.21
CA SER A 188 7.93 -11.19 6.88
C SER A 188 6.95 -12.30 7.30
N SER A 189 7.12 -13.53 6.79
CA SER A 189 6.16 -14.62 7.03
C SER A 189 6.77 -15.96 7.42
N LEU A 190 8.10 -16.13 7.34
CA LEU A 190 8.76 -17.41 7.61
C LEU A 190 9.92 -17.31 8.60
N ASP A 191 10.45 -16.10 8.84
CA ASP A 191 11.55 -15.90 9.79
C ASP A 191 11.06 -16.19 11.21
N PRO A 192 11.72 -17.12 11.95
CA PRO A 192 11.26 -17.56 13.28
C PRO A 192 11.24 -16.42 14.31
N ASP A 193 12.20 -15.50 14.26
CA ASP A 193 12.30 -14.39 15.21
C ASP A 193 11.22 -13.33 14.92
N VAL A 194 10.89 -13.13 13.65
CA VAL A 194 9.78 -12.25 13.23
C VAL A 194 8.45 -12.86 13.64
N LEU A 195 8.24 -14.16 13.41
CA LEU A 195 7.03 -14.87 13.83
C LEU A 195 6.83 -14.86 15.34
N ALA A 196 7.91 -14.94 16.11
CA ALA A 196 7.87 -14.85 17.58
C ALA A 196 7.73 -13.41 18.09
N GLY A 197 7.76 -12.40 17.20
CA GLY A 197 7.68 -10.98 17.57
C GLY A 197 8.97 -10.44 18.20
N SER A 198 10.08 -11.21 18.20
CA SER A 198 11.37 -10.82 18.80
C SER A 198 12.24 -9.97 17.88
N ALA A 199 12.02 -10.02 16.57
CA ALA A 199 12.76 -9.23 15.58
C ALA A 199 11.82 -8.54 14.55
N THR A 200 12.22 -7.34 14.14
CA THR A 200 11.56 -6.60 13.04
C THR A 200 12.57 -6.17 11.98
N ARG A 201 13.86 -6.20 12.31
CA ARG A 201 14.94 -5.73 11.45
C ARG A 201 15.01 -6.45 10.09
N PRO A 202 14.81 -7.79 9.99
CA PRO A 202 14.86 -8.48 8.70
C PRO A 202 13.89 -7.92 7.67
N VAL A 203 12.69 -7.50 8.11
CA VAL A 203 11.68 -6.88 7.27
C VAL A 203 12.00 -5.39 7.03
N ARG A 204 12.38 -4.66 8.09
CA ARG A 204 12.63 -3.22 8.06
C ARG A 204 13.67 -2.81 7.03
N VAL A 205 14.73 -3.60 6.85
CA VAL A 205 15.84 -3.29 5.92
C VAL A 205 15.46 -3.41 4.45
N LEU A 206 14.35 -4.10 4.14
CA LEU A 206 13.81 -4.26 2.79
C LEU A 206 12.85 -3.15 2.39
N LEU A 207 12.45 -2.29 3.33
CA LEU A 207 11.46 -1.24 3.06
C LEU A 207 12.12 0.03 2.53
N ASP A 208 11.36 0.75 1.72
CA ASP A 208 11.70 2.11 1.32
C ASP A 208 11.86 3.02 2.54
N PRO A 209 12.88 3.93 2.55
CA PRO A 209 13.13 4.83 3.67
C PRO A 209 11.93 5.68 4.09
N ASP A 210 11.09 6.09 3.15
CA ASP A 210 9.93 6.94 3.41
C ASP A 210 8.83 6.19 4.20
N GLN A 211 8.81 4.86 4.12
CA GLN A 211 7.88 4.02 4.88
C GLN A 211 8.36 3.64 6.28
N LEU A 212 9.65 3.86 6.61
CA LEU A 212 10.22 3.39 7.88
C LEU A 212 9.55 4.01 9.11
N ALA A 213 9.16 5.28 9.04
CA ALA A 213 8.48 5.95 10.15
C ALA A 213 7.11 5.30 10.42
N GLN A 214 6.35 4.96 9.38
CA GLN A 214 5.08 4.26 9.51
C GLN A 214 5.28 2.83 10.03
N PHE A 215 6.25 2.10 9.50
CA PHE A 215 6.61 0.77 9.98
C PHE A 215 6.97 0.78 11.46
N ASP A 216 7.90 1.63 11.89
CA ASP A 216 8.35 1.72 13.27
C ASP A 216 7.19 2.07 14.23
N ARG A 217 6.30 2.97 13.80
CA ARG A 217 5.08 3.28 14.56
C ARG A 217 4.14 2.07 14.65
N SER A 218 3.97 1.30 13.56
CA SER A 218 3.14 0.09 13.55
C SER A 218 3.69 -0.98 14.51
N MET A 219 5.01 -1.03 14.69
CA MET A 219 5.64 -1.99 15.62
C MET A 219 5.55 -1.56 17.08
N THR A 220 5.66 -0.26 17.37
CA THR A 220 5.68 0.29 18.74
C THR A 220 4.30 0.61 19.29
N SER A 221 3.36 1.00 18.43
CA SER A 221 1.99 1.40 18.80
C SER A 221 1.01 0.90 17.74
N PRO A 222 0.83 -0.43 17.61
CA PRO A 222 -0.04 -1.01 16.61
C PRO A 222 -1.50 -0.60 16.83
N SER A 223 -2.21 -0.38 15.73
CA SER A 223 -3.62 0.03 15.74
C SER A 223 -4.35 -0.46 14.48
N GLY A 224 -5.62 -0.83 14.63
CA GLY A 224 -6.50 -1.29 13.54
C GLY A 224 -7.07 -0.17 12.68
N ASP A 225 -6.34 0.93 12.50
CA ASP A 225 -6.75 2.14 11.77
C ASP A 225 -6.59 2.07 10.23
N GLY A 226 -6.23 0.89 9.71
CA GLY A 226 -5.97 0.68 8.29
C GLY A 226 -4.56 1.10 7.82
N ARG A 227 -3.71 1.59 8.73
CA ARG A 227 -2.35 2.09 8.42
C ARG A 227 -1.26 1.58 9.35
N HIS A 228 -1.61 1.33 10.63
CA HIS A 228 -0.61 1.05 11.68
C HIS A 228 -0.74 -0.35 12.28
N ALA A 229 -1.37 -1.29 11.56
CA ALA A 229 -1.36 -2.68 11.97
C ALA A 229 0.00 -3.32 11.69
N ALA A 230 0.70 -3.81 12.73
CA ALA A 230 1.95 -4.55 12.57
C ALA A 230 1.76 -5.80 11.70
N THR A 231 0.60 -6.47 11.84
CA THR A 231 0.24 -7.66 11.07
C THR A 231 -0.07 -7.38 9.59
N GLY A 232 -0.22 -6.13 9.19
CA GLY A 232 -0.23 -5.73 7.79
C GLY A 232 1.17 -5.83 7.15
N TRP A 233 2.23 -5.52 7.92
CA TRP A 233 3.61 -5.58 7.46
C TRP A 233 4.20 -6.99 7.50
N LEU A 234 3.93 -7.75 8.57
CA LEU A 234 4.54 -9.05 8.82
C LEU A 234 3.60 -9.97 9.59
N VAL A 235 3.87 -11.27 9.55
CA VAL A 235 3.20 -12.25 10.41
C VAL A 235 3.94 -12.33 11.73
N ARG A 236 3.25 -12.07 12.82
CA ARG A 236 3.77 -12.33 14.17
C ARG A 236 2.67 -12.80 15.09
N PHE A 237 3.02 -13.72 15.96
CA PHE A 237 2.13 -14.22 17.01
C PHE A 237 2.33 -13.44 18.29
N ASP A 238 1.27 -13.35 19.09
CA ASP A 238 1.39 -12.87 20.47
C ASP A 238 2.13 -13.96 21.28
N PRO A 239 3.37 -13.69 21.73
CA PRO A 239 4.18 -14.69 22.42
C PRO A 239 3.62 -15.12 23.77
N ALA A 240 2.68 -14.38 24.33
CA ALA A 240 1.98 -14.76 25.55
C ALA A 240 0.90 -15.83 25.29
N THR A 241 0.41 -15.96 24.06
CA THR A 241 -0.69 -16.85 23.72
C THR A 241 -0.24 -18.09 22.96
N ALA A 242 0.61 -17.94 21.97
CA ALA A 242 1.00 -19.04 21.10
C ALA A 242 2.46 -18.97 20.68
N VAL A 243 3.04 -20.14 20.46
CA VAL A 243 4.39 -20.34 19.89
C VAL A 243 4.35 -21.39 18.79
N MET A 244 5.32 -21.37 17.91
CA MET A 244 5.45 -22.37 16.86
C MET A 244 5.60 -23.78 17.45
N ALA A 245 4.80 -24.72 16.96
CA ALA A 245 4.92 -26.15 17.29
C ALA A 245 5.82 -26.89 16.28
N ASP A 246 5.88 -26.40 15.04
CA ASP A 246 6.71 -26.92 13.96
C ASP A 246 7.24 -25.76 13.11
N SER A 247 8.53 -25.78 12.79
CA SER A 247 9.16 -24.76 11.94
C SER A 247 8.81 -24.91 10.44
N ARG A 248 8.21 -26.03 10.04
CA ARG A 248 7.86 -26.36 8.65
C ARG A 248 6.54 -25.71 8.26
N VAL A 249 6.56 -24.40 8.03
CA VAL A 249 5.40 -23.65 7.51
C VAL A 249 5.04 -24.14 6.12
N ARG A 250 3.77 -24.45 5.88
CA ARG A 250 3.26 -24.83 4.57
C ARG A 250 2.87 -23.59 3.79
N VAL A 251 3.32 -23.48 2.54
CA VAL A 251 3.16 -22.28 1.72
C VAL A 251 2.68 -22.64 0.32
N SER A 252 1.68 -21.91 -0.14
CA SER A 252 1.25 -21.92 -1.54
C SER A 252 0.80 -20.52 -1.95
N GLY A 253 0.98 -20.16 -3.20
CA GLY A 253 0.53 -18.87 -3.71
C GLY A 253 1.14 -18.52 -5.05
N THR A 254 0.87 -17.30 -5.47
CA THR A 254 1.27 -16.77 -6.78
C THR A 254 1.91 -15.39 -6.63
N LEU A 255 2.81 -15.09 -7.58
CA LEU A 255 3.31 -13.75 -7.85
C LEU A 255 2.95 -13.37 -9.27
N ALA A 256 2.55 -12.13 -9.47
CA ALA A 256 2.39 -11.50 -10.77
C ALA A 256 3.10 -10.16 -10.77
N PHE A 257 3.45 -9.64 -11.94
CA PHE A 257 4.05 -8.31 -12.04
C PHE A 257 3.50 -7.58 -13.25
N GLU A 258 3.40 -6.27 -13.10
CA GLU A 258 3.00 -5.36 -14.17
C GLU A 258 3.67 -4.00 -14.02
N GLU A 259 3.85 -3.31 -15.11
CA GLU A 259 4.32 -1.92 -15.11
C GLU A 259 3.10 -1.02 -14.99
N VAL A 260 2.97 -0.32 -13.86
CA VAL A 260 1.83 0.57 -13.57
C VAL A 260 2.10 2.02 -13.92
N ALA A 261 3.38 2.40 -14.06
CA ALA A 261 3.85 3.70 -14.56
C ALA A 261 5.21 3.54 -15.22
N GLN A 262 5.71 4.56 -15.93
CA GLN A 262 7.01 4.52 -16.63
C GLN A 262 8.21 4.23 -15.72
N ASP A 263 8.07 4.58 -14.45
CA ASP A 263 9.08 4.45 -13.41
C ASP A 263 8.69 3.49 -12.28
N VAL A 264 7.50 2.87 -12.34
CA VAL A 264 6.99 1.99 -11.28
C VAL A 264 6.61 0.62 -11.82
N LEU A 265 7.30 -0.40 -11.32
CA LEU A 265 6.96 -1.83 -11.47
C LEU A 265 6.20 -2.29 -10.23
N GLU A 266 4.99 -2.82 -10.38
CA GLU A 266 4.20 -3.39 -9.29
C GLU A 266 4.29 -4.92 -9.32
N VAL A 267 4.56 -5.54 -8.18
CA VAL A 267 4.49 -6.99 -7.96
C VAL A 267 3.33 -7.26 -7.01
N THR A 268 2.36 -8.02 -7.49
CA THR A 268 1.24 -8.50 -6.68
C THR A 268 1.53 -9.91 -6.20
N THR A 269 1.33 -10.16 -4.92
CA THR A 269 1.51 -11.47 -4.30
C THR A 269 0.22 -11.90 -3.64
N ASP A 270 -0.14 -13.17 -3.77
CA ASP A 270 -1.26 -13.80 -3.06
C ASP A 270 -0.80 -15.16 -2.54
N HIS A 271 -0.50 -15.23 -1.25
CA HIS A 271 0.08 -16.40 -0.61
C HIS A 271 -0.66 -16.79 0.66
N THR A 272 -0.89 -18.08 0.79
CA THR A 272 -1.41 -18.71 2.01
C THR A 272 -0.27 -19.42 2.73
N PHE A 273 -0.10 -19.06 4.00
CA PHE A 273 0.86 -19.62 4.94
C PHE A 273 0.10 -20.39 6.02
N VAL A 274 0.47 -21.63 6.30
CA VAL A 274 -0.16 -22.45 7.32
C VAL A 274 0.89 -22.87 8.35
N TYR A 275 0.64 -22.44 9.58
CA TYR A 275 1.53 -22.61 10.73
C TYR A 275 0.96 -23.64 11.69
N ALA A 276 1.79 -24.52 12.22
CA ALA A 276 1.44 -25.33 13.37
C ALA A 276 1.86 -24.59 14.65
N VAL A 277 0.89 -24.27 15.49
CA VAL A 277 1.07 -23.48 16.72
C VAL A 277 0.59 -24.26 17.93
N ARG A 278 1.14 -23.94 19.12
CA ARG A 278 0.73 -24.51 20.40
C ARG A 278 0.67 -23.43 21.48
N PRO A 279 0.04 -23.68 22.61
CA PRO A 279 0.04 -22.74 23.73
C PRO A 279 1.48 -22.33 24.13
N ALA A 280 1.68 -21.04 24.43
CA ALA A 280 2.95 -20.54 24.94
C ALA A 280 3.27 -21.05 26.33
N THR A 281 2.24 -21.23 27.17
CA THR A 281 2.35 -21.73 28.55
C THR A 281 1.36 -22.87 28.75
N GLY A 282 1.64 -23.83 29.62
CA GLY A 282 0.73 -24.92 29.96
C GLY A 282 1.38 -26.29 29.91
N ALA A 283 0.58 -27.33 29.65
CA ALA A 283 0.99 -28.72 29.64
C ALA A 283 2.23 -29.00 28.75
N PRO A 284 3.05 -29.99 29.06
CA PRO A 284 4.19 -30.39 28.24
C PRO A 284 3.77 -30.48 26.76
N ALA A 285 4.66 -30.05 25.86
CA ALA A 285 4.38 -29.93 24.43
C ALA A 285 3.75 -31.19 23.78
N ALA A 286 4.00 -32.36 24.36
CA ALA A 286 3.44 -33.64 23.93
C ALA A 286 1.96 -33.86 24.35
N ALA A 287 1.46 -33.14 25.36
CA ALA A 287 0.10 -33.32 25.86
C ALA A 287 -0.92 -32.22 25.38
N ALA A 288 -0.42 -31.07 24.94
CA ALA A 288 -1.28 -29.97 24.56
C ALA A 288 -1.77 -30.04 23.10
N GLY A 289 -1.18 -30.86 22.25
CA GLY A 289 -1.45 -30.89 20.83
C GLY A 289 -1.12 -29.57 20.11
N ALA A 290 -0.79 -29.63 18.85
CA ALA A 290 -0.71 -28.43 18.01
C ALA A 290 -2.07 -28.13 17.39
N SER A 291 -2.22 -26.92 16.84
CA SER A 291 -3.32 -26.52 15.98
C SER A 291 -2.79 -25.83 14.76
N LEU A 292 -3.52 -25.87 13.65
CA LEU A 292 -3.17 -25.10 12.47
C LEU A 292 -3.73 -23.69 12.55
N PHE A 293 -2.90 -22.74 12.16
CA PHE A 293 -3.29 -21.34 11.97
C PHE A 293 -2.93 -20.90 10.57
N THR A 294 -3.88 -20.39 9.83
CA THR A 294 -3.74 -20.02 8.43
C THR A 294 -3.73 -18.51 8.28
N VAL A 295 -2.74 -17.99 7.54
CA VAL A 295 -2.67 -16.58 7.17
C VAL A 295 -2.58 -16.48 5.66
N ARG A 296 -3.56 -15.86 5.02
CA ARG A 296 -3.50 -15.47 3.61
C ARG A 296 -3.14 -14.00 3.51
N ARG A 297 -2.15 -13.69 2.70
CA ARG A 297 -1.65 -12.32 2.47
C ARG A 297 -1.69 -12.01 0.98
N GLU A 298 -2.47 -10.99 0.62
CA GLU A 298 -2.44 -10.37 -0.68
C GLU A 298 -1.75 -9.02 -0.54
N LEU A 299 -0.58 -8.87 -1.20
CA LEU A 299 0.26 -7.68 -1.07
C LEU A 299 0.51 -7.06 -2.43
N ARG A 300 0.61 -5.73 -2.46
CA ARG A 300 1.08 -4.97 -3.60
C ARG A 300 2.39 -4.29 -3.25
N LEU A 301 3.44 -4.69 -3.94
CA LEU A 301 4.81 -4.24 -3.76
C LEU A 301 5.20 -3.40 -4.96
N ARG A 302 5.68 -2.19 -4.74
CA ARG A 302 6.12 -1.29 -5.80
C ARG A 302 7.61 -1.11 -5.76
N PHE A 303 8.16 -0.88 -6.93
CA PHE A 303 9.60 -0.72 -7.13
C PHE A 303 9.83 0.38 -8.15
N ASP A 304 10.60 1.37 -7.78
CA ASP A 304 11.24 2.27 -8.72
C ASP A 304 12.67 1.80 -9.04
N ARG A 305 13.44 2.58 -9.80
CA ARG A 305 14.82 2.21 -10.15
C ARG A 305 15.77 2.32 -8.98
N ASP A 306 15.52 3.25 -8.07
CA ASP A 306 16.34 3.47 -6.88
C ASP A 306 16.10 2.35 -5.86
N ASP A 307 14.86 1.93 -5.68
CA ASP A 307 14.49 0.75 -4.91
C ASP A 307 15.18 -0.52 -5.41
N LEU A 308 15.11 -0.76 -6.71
CA LEU A 308 15.77 -1.93 -7.32
C LEU A 308 17.27 -1.92 -7.08
N SER A 309 17.91 -0.74 -7.19
CA SER A 309 19.35 -0.58 -6.98
C SER A 309 19.74 -0.75 -5.51
N ALA A 310 18.92 -0.28 -4.59
CA ALA A 310 19.10 -0.36 -3.14
C ALA A 310 18.59 -1.68 -2.55
N ARG A 311 17.97 -2.56 -3.34
CA ARG A 311 17.28 -3.79 -2.92
C ARG A 311 16.21 -3.54 -1.86
N ARG A 312 15.35 -2.57 -2.11
CA ARG A 312 14.22 -2.16 -1.26
C ARG A 312 12.91 -2.26 -2.02
N LEU A 313 11.82 -2.06 -1.31
CA LEU A 313 10.48 -2.04 -1.87
C LEU A 313 9.59 -1.07 -1.13
N GLU A 314 8.57 -0.57 -1.81
CA GLU A 314 7.42 0.08 -1.23
C GLU A 314 6.29 -0.94 -1.07
N LEU A 315 5.77 -1.12 0.16
CA LEU A 315 4.56 -1.90 0.40
C LEU A 315 3.33 -0.97 0.29
N ALA A 316 2.67 -0.96 -0.85
CA ALA A 316 1.55 -0.05 -1.12
C ALA A 316 0.25 -0.51 -0.43
N SER A 317 -0.05 -1.81 -0.46
CA SER A 317 -1.22 -2.34 0.21
C SER A 317 -1.04 -3.77 0.72
N ALA A 318 -1.73 -4.08 1.82
CA ALA A 318 -1.79 -5.42 2.40
C ALA A 318 -3.24 -5.78 2.75
N TYR A 319 -3.74 -6.89 2.22
CA TYR A 319 -4.97 -7.51 2.65
C TYR A 319 -4.63 -8.85 3.29
N VAL A 320 -5.00 -9.02 4.55
CA VAL A 320 -4.63 -10.19 5.36
C VAL A 320 -5.86 -10.82 5.97
N MET A 321 -6.02 -12.13 5.77
CA MET A 321 -7.02 -12.95 6.45
C MET A 321 -6.29 -13.96 7.33
N ALA A 322 -6.68 -14.09 8.59
CA ALA A 322 -5.98 -14.93 9.55
C ALA A 322 -6.93 -15.65 10.51
N GLY A 323 -6.77 -16.96 10.65
CA GLY A 323 -7.60 -17.75 11.56
C GLY A 323 -7.14 -19.20 11.71
N PRO A 324 -7.72 -19.91 12.69
CA PRO A 324 -8.85 -19.51 13.56
C PRO A 324 -8.45 -18.51 14.66
N GLN A 325 -9.17 -17.39 14.76
CA GLN A 325 -8.94 -16.35 15.76
C GLN A 325 -10.26 -15.73 16.23
N ASP A 326 -10.30 -15.27 17.48
CA ASP A 326 -11.48 -14.56 18.00
C ASP A 326 -11.61 -13.17 17.39
N CYS A 327 -12.80 -12.84 16.91
CA CYS A 327 -13.11 -11.54 16.32
C CYS A 327 -13.09 -10.37 17.31
N SER A 328 -13.20 -10.63 18.61
CA SER A 328 -13.08 -9.61 19.65
C SER A 328 -11.62 -9.23 19.93
N ALA A 329 -10.65 -10.08 19.52
CA ALA A 329 -9.23 -9.80 19.68
C ALA A 329 -8.74 -8.89 18.54
N ASP A 330 -8.17 -7.73 18.89
CA ASP A 330 -7.53 -6.85 17.91
C ASP A 330 -6.28 -7.53 17.28
N PRO A 331 -6.30 -7.82 15.99
CA PRO A 331 -5.18 -8.47 15.32
C PRO A 331 -4.04 -7.51 14.98
N ALA A 332 -4.19 -6.21 15.17
CA ALA A 332 -3.23 -5.21 14.69
C ALA A 332 -1.83 -5.40 15.30
N GLY A 333 -1.75 -5.78 16.56
CA GLY A 333 -0.49 -5.95 17.27
C GLY A 333 0.21 -7.29 17.04
N GLY A 334 -0.55 -8.35 16.79
CA GLY A 334 -0.08 -9.73 16.63
C GLY A 334 -1.26 -10.69 16.63
N PHE A 335 -1.10 -11.83 15.97
CA PHE A 335 -2.14 -12.85 15.91
C PHE A 335 -2.24 -13.62 17.23
N ARG A 336 -3.49 -13.92 17.61
CA ARG A 336 -3.85 -14.70 18.80
C ARG A 336 -4.63 -15.96 18.36
N PRO A 337 -3.94 -17.02 17.94
CA PRO A 337 -4.59 -18.24 17.49
C PRO A 337 -5.52 -18.81 18.53
N LEU A 338 -6.72 -19.23 18.14
CA LEU A 338 -7.51 -20.17 18.90
C LEU A 338 -6.91 -21.56 18.77
N LEU A 339 -6.70 -22.22 19.90
CA LEU A 339 -5.96 -23.47 20.00
C LEU A 339 -6.91 -24.66 20.18
N ALA A 340 -6.35 -25.87 20.15
CA ALA A 340 -7.07 -27.14 20.25
C ALA A 340 -8.15 -27.13 21.36
N GLY A 341 -9.38 -27.49 20.97
CA GLY A 341 -10.53 -27.53 21.86
C GLY A 341 -11.24 -26.20 22.07
N ALA A 342 -10.69 -25.07 21.58
CA ALA A 342 -11.43 -23.82 21.57
C ALA A 342 -12.69 -23.95 20.69
N GLY A 343 -13.82 -23.60 21.26
CA GLY A 343 -15.13 -23.68 20.58
C GLY A 343 -15.36 -22.50 19.61
N PRO A 344 -16.47 -22.51 18.87
CA PRO A 344 -16.88 -21.40 18.01
C PRO A 344 -17.12 -20.14 18.85
N THR A 345 -16.55 -19.03 18.41
CA THR A 345 -16.61 -17.76 19.17
C THR A 345 -17.63 -16.78 18.62
N THR A 346 -18.07 -16.94 17.36
CA THR A 346 -18.97 -15.96 16.73
C THR A 346 -19.78 -16.58 15.58
N VAL A 347 -21.00 -16.07 15.40
CA VAL A 347 -21.79 -16.25 14.17
C VAL A 347 -21.54 -15.00 13.33
N GLY A 348 -20.66 -15.10 12.35
CA GLY A 348 -20.27 -13.97 11.50
C GLY A 348 -20.99 -13.96 10.14
N PRO A 349 -20.74 -12.93 9.32
CA PRO A 349 -21.17 -12.91 7.92
C PRO A 349 -20.52 -14.03 7.11
N ALA A 350 -20.83 -14.11 5.82
CA ALA A 350 -20.44 -15.19 4.91
C ALA A 350 -19.07 -15.83 5.15
N ALA A 351 -19.01 -17.16 5.10
CA ALA A 351 -17.79 -17.95 5.28
C ALA A 351 -16.68 -17.53 4.30
N SER A 352 -15.47 -17.39 4.82
CA SER A 352 -14.27 -17.07 4.05
C SER A 352 -13.33 -18.28 4.05
N ASP A 353 -12.87 -18.67 2.86
CA ASP A 353 -11.88 -19.73 2.71
C ASP A 353 -10.51 -19.12 2.35
N PRO A 354 -9.52 -19.15 3.28
CA PRO A 354 -8.20 -18.63 3.01
C PRO A 354 -7.39 -19.49 2.04
N TYR A 355 -7.86 -20.71 1.70
CA TYR A 355 -7.22 -21.61 0.75
C TYR A 355 -7.78 -21.47 -0.68
N ALA A 356 -8.92 -20.79 -0.85
CA ALA A 356 -9.57 -20.66 -2.16
C ALA A 356 -8.63 -19.97 -3.15
N SER A 357 -8.52 -20.53 -4.37
CA SER A 357 -7.82 -19.90 -5.48
C SER A 357 -8.64 -18.72 -6.03
N GLY A 358 -8.00 -17.61 -6.31
CA GLY A 358 -8.62 -16.37 -6.82
C GLY A 358 -8.70 -15.28 -5.77
N HIS A 359 -9.03 -14.05 -6.23
CA HIS A 359 -9.11 -12.92 -5.32
C HIS A 359 -10.20 -13.13 -4.29
N PRO A 360 -9.87 -13.05 -3.00
CA PRO A 360 -10.88 -13.14 -1.96
C PRO A 360 -11.88 -12.00 -2.18
N ARG A 361 -13.16 -12.30 -2.06
CA ARG A 361 -14.16 -11.24 -1.98
C ARG A 361 -13.78 -10.40 -0.77
N ARG A 362 -13.36 -9.18 -1.00
CA ARG A 362 -13.02 -8.25 0.08
C ARG A 362 -14.25 -8.12 0.96
N SER A 363 -14.19 -8.73 2.14
CA SER A 363 -15.22 -8.54 3.14
C SER A 363 -15.13 -7.09 3.62
N ALA A 364 -16.24 -6.37 3.59
CA ALA A 364 -16.36 -5.08 4.24
C ALA A 364 -16.42 -5.21 5.78
N GLY A 365 -16.44 -6.44 6.30
CA GLY A 365 -16.51 -6.72 7.73
C GLY A 365 -15.12 -6.74 8.38
N LEU A 366 -15.06 -6.24 9.60
CA LEU A 366 -13.86 -6.31 10.47
C LEU A 366 -13.59 -7.73 10.98
N CYS A 367 -14.45 -8.70 10.68
CA CYS A 367 -14.38 -10.09 11.10
C CYS A 367 -15.02 -10.98 10.05
N GLY A 368 -14.40 -12.11 9.76
CA GLY A 368 -14.91 -13.16 8.87
C GLY A 368 -15.19 -14.46 9.63
N VAL A 369 -15.81 -15.39 8.95
CA VAL A 369 -16.04 -16.77 9.44
C VAL A 369 -15.16 -17.70 8.64
N LEU A 370 -14.38 -18.54 9.32
CA LEU A 370 -13.57 -19.56 8.67
C LEU A 370 -14.50 -20.61 8.02
N ALA A 371 -14.32 -20.84 6.72
CA ALA A 371 -15.09 -21.85 6.03
C ALA A 371 -14.85 -23.24 6.63
N PRO A 372 -15.88 -24.10 6.73
CA PRO A 372 -15.69 -25.49 7.23
C PRO A 372 -14.63 -26.26 6.43
N SER A 373 -14.53 -26.04 5.12
CA SER A 373 -13.51 -26.63 4.25
C SER A 373 -12.08 -26.27 4.62
N ALA A 374 -11.90 -25.17 5.35
CA ALA A 374 -10.61 -24.68 5.78
C ALA A 374 -10.14 -25.29 7.13
N THR A 375 -10.92 -26.16 7.74
CA THR A 375 -10.61 -26.82 9.01
C THR A 375 -10.01 -28.20 8.74
N PRO A 376 -8.89 -28.62 9.39
CA PRO A 376 -8.36 -29.97 9.28
C PRO A 376 -9.42 -31.04 9.59
N GLY A 377 -9.40 -32.16 8.84
CA GLY A 377 -10.39 -33.24 9.00
C GLY A 377 -11.77 -32.97 8.43
N ALA A 378 -12.01 -31.80 7.84
CA ALA A 378 -13.24 -31.55 7.11
C ALA A 378 -13.23 -32.29 5.76
N PRO A 379 -14.36 -32.89 5.32
CA PRO A 379 -14.39 -33.54 4.02
C PRO A 379 -14.10 -32.53 2.91
N VAL A 380 -13.12 -32.85 2.08
CA VAL A 380 -12.78 -32.03 0.91
C VAL A 380 -13.97 -32.11 -0.05
N SER A 381 -14.74 -31.04 -0.13
CA SER A 381 -15.80 -30.93 -1.13
C SER A 381 -15.13 -30.81 -2.50
N PRO A 382 -15.47 -31.67 -3.49
CA PRO A 382 -14.89 -31.53 -4.82
C PRO A 382 -15.27 -30.17 -5.37
N ALA A 383 -14.28 -29.48 -5.94
CA ALA A 383 -14.48 -28.19 -6.61
C ALA A 383 -15.51 -28.34 -7.75
N PRO A 384 -16.39 -27.38 -7.95
CA PRO A 384 -17.40 -27.39 -9.00
C PRO A 384 -16.79 -27.34 -10.39
#